data_4e06e364fcadcec1689ce106e36e8b45
#
_entry.id   4e06e364fcadcec1689ce106e36e8b45
#
_cell.length_a   1.000
_cell.length_b   1.000
_cell.length_c   1.000
_cell.angle_alpha   90.00
_cell.angle_beta   90.00
_cell.angle_gamma   90.00
#
_symmetry.space_group_name_H-M   'P 1'
#
loop_
_entity.id
_entity.type
_entity.pdbx_description
1 polymer ?
#
loop_
_entity_poly.entity_id
_entity_poly.type
_entity_poly.pdbx_seq_one_letter_code
_entity_poly.pdbx_strand_id
1 'polypeptide(L)' 'NYVVSLDELLSKASEIIKSISHNSPTAITAAIKSINVGFNHRENGFEKEINEFGNCFGSEDFVEGTTAFIEKRKPNF' A
#
# COMPACT_ATOMS: atom_id res chain seq x y z
N ASN A 1 -12.31 -6.94 6.81
CA ASN A 1 -12.54 -7.17 8.22
C ASN A 1 -12.93 -8.63 8.45
N TYR A 2 -12.33 -9.25 9.45
CA TYR A 2 -12.42 -10.68 9.68
C TYR A 2 -12.72 -10.97 11.15
N VAL A 3 -13.54 -11.98 11.37
CA VAL A 3 -13.76 -12.54 12.71
C VAL A 3 -13.28 -13.99 12.67
N VAL A 4 -12.34 -14.33 13.53
CA VAL A 4 -11.74 -15.67 13.62
C VAL A 4 -11.71 -16.15 15.07
N SER A 5 -11.54 -17.46 15.29
CA SER A 5 -11.33 -17.98 16.62
C SER A 5 -9.99 -17.49 17.20
N LEU A 6 -9.85 -17.57 18.53
CA LEU A 6 -8.62 -17.17 19.22
C LEU A 6 -7.39 -17.96 18.70
N ASP A 7 -7.58 -19.24 18.42
CA ASP A 7 -6.50 -20.11 17.91
C ASP A 7 -6.04 -19.73 16.50
N GLU A 8 -6.91 -19.11 15.70
CA GLU A 8 -6.63 -18.69 14.33
C GLU A 8 -6.16 -17.25 14.22
N LEU A 9 -6.16 -16.47 15.29
CA LEU A 9 -5.89 -15.05 15.30
C LEU A 9 -4.52 -14.71 14.70
N LEU A 10 -3.46 -15.34 15.18
CA LEU A 10 -2.09 -15.07 14.73
C LEU A 10 -1.85 -15.53 13.28
N SER A 11 -2.39 -16.68 12.90
CA SER A 11 -2.26 -17.17 11.53
C SER A 11 -2.98 -16.26 10.54
N LYS A 12 -4.16 -15.76 10.89
CA LYS A 12 -4.90 -14.81 10.06
C LYS A 12 -4.17 -13.47 9.93
N ALA A 13 -3.65 -12.95 11.03
CA ALA A 13 -2.85 -11.74 11.02
C ALA A 13 -1.60 -11.89 10.13
N SER A 14 -0.90 -13.00 10.21
CA SER A 14 0.27 -13.31 9.37
C SER A 14 -0.07 -13.40 7.90
N GLU A 15 -1.22 -14.01 7.56
CA GLU A 15 -1.72 -14.08 6.18
C GLU A 15 -1.95 -12.69 5.59
N ILE A 16 -2.61 -11.81 6.35
CA ILE A 16 -2.88 -10.42 5.93
C ILE A 16 -1.56 -9.65 5.72
N ILE A 17 -0.64 -9.75 6.67
CA ILE A 17 0.67 -9.09 6.59
C ILE A 17 1.46 -9.58 5.36
N LYS A 18 1.46 -10.88 5.10
CA LYS A 18 2.10 -11.43 3.89
C LYS A 18 1.50 -10.86 2.61
N SER A 19 0.17 -10.75 2.55
CA SER A 19 -0.50 -10.14 1.40
C SER A 19 -0.07 -8.69 1.18
N ILE A 20 0.00 -7.91 2.26
CA ILE A 20 0.45 -6.51 2.22
C ILE A 20 1.91 -6.43 1.76
N SER A 21 2.78 -7.30 2.25
CA SER A 21 4.23 -7.27 1.97
C SER A 21 4.62 -7.55 0.52
N HIS A 22 3.69 -8.03 -0.30
CA HIS A 22 3.91 -8.17 -1.75
C HIS A 22 3.79 -6.86 -2.52
N ASN A 23 3.31 -5.81 -1.87
CA ASN A 23 3.16 -4.48 -2.48
C ASN A 23 4.37 -3.59 -2.15
N SER A 24 4.53 -2.53 -2.93
CA SER A 24 5.56 -1.53 -2.69
C SER A 24 5.40 -0.88 -1.31
N PRO A 25 6.44 -0.89 -0.45
CA PRO A 25 6.41 -0.16 0.83
C PRO A 25 6.16 1.34 0.65
N THR A 26 6.70 1.94 -0.39
CA THR A 26 6.49 3.35 -0.74
C THR A 26 5.02 3.63 -1.05
N ALA A 27 4.39 2.79 -1.87
CA ALA A 27 2.99 2.92 -2.22
C ALA A 27 2.06 2.69 -1.02
N ILE A 28 2.36 1.71 -0.16
CA ILE A 28 1.60 1.48 1.08
C ILE A 28 1.68 2.70 1.99
N THR A 29 2.85 3.28 2.16
CA THR A 29 3.04 4.49 2.97
C THR A 29 2.22 5.66 2.43
N ALA A 30 2.24 5.88 1.12
CA ALA A 30 1.45 6.92 0.47
C ALA A 30 -0.06 6.69 0.65
N ALA A 31 -0.52 5.46 0.52
CA ALA A 31 -1.92 5.09 0.73
C ALA A 31 -2.38 5.36 2.17
N ILE A 32 -1.59 4.97 3.16
CA ILE A 32 -1.89 5.23 4.59
C ILE A 32 -1.98 6.74 4.87
N LYS A 33 -1.03 7.51 4.34
CA LYS A 33 -1.07 8.97 4.48
C LYS A 33 -2.34 9.58 3.88
N SER A 34 -2.70 9.17 2.67
CA SER A 34 -3.88 9.67 1.98
C SER A 34 -5.17 9.33 2.72
N ILE A 35 -5.30 8.11 3.23
CA ILE A 35 -6.46 7.68 4.02
C ILE A 35 -6.58 8.48 5.31
N ASN A 36 -5.47 8.66 6.03
CA ASN A 36 -5.48 9.39 7.31
C ASN A 36 -5.87 10.85 7.15
N VAL A 37 -5.46 11.50 6.08
CA VAL A 37 -5.87 12.88 5.78
C VAL A 37 -7.37 12.99 5.51
N GLY A 38 -7.99 11.96 4.95
CA GLY A 38 -9.44 11.90 4.73
C GLY A 38 -10.27 12.06 6.00
N PHE A 39 -9.70 11.78 7.18
CA PHE A 39 -10.34 12.00 8.49
C PHE A 39 -10.05 13.37 9.11
N ASN A 40 -9.22 14.19 8.47
CA ASN A 40 -8.87 15.53 8.95
C ASN A 40 -9.67 16.59 8.19
N HIS A 41 -10.68 17.17 8.84
CA HIS A 41 -11.55 18.19 8.24
C HIS A 41 -10.84 19.50 7.86
N ARG A 42 -9.59 19.70 8.29
CA ARG A 42 -8.78 20.90 7.99
C ARG A 42 -7.95 20.75 6.71
N GLU A 43 -7.88 19.55 6.15
CA GLU A 43 -7.07 19.26 4.97
C GLU A 43 -7.94 18.76 3.82
N ASN A 44 -7.51 19.06 2.59
CA ASN A 44 -8.14 18.52 1.39
C ASN A 44 -7.60 17.12 1.10
N GLY A 45 -8.38 16.08 1.42
CA GLY A 45 -7.99 14.68 1.25
C GLY A 45 -7.73 14.30 -0.20
N PHE A 46 -8.49 14.83 -1.15
CA PHE A 46 -8.30 14.57 -2.58
C PHE A 46 -7.00 15.18 -3.12
N GLU A 47 -6.69 16.40 -2.70
CA GLU A 47 -5.43 17.05 -3.07
C GLU A 47 -4.23 16.27 -2.51
N LYS A 48 -4.31 15.81 -1.27
CA LYS A 48 -3.29 14.98 -0.66
C LYS A 48 -3.09 13.67 -1.42
N GLU A 49 -4.18 13.01 -1.79
CA GLU A 49 -4.14 11.77 -2.58
C GLU A 49 -3.44 11.98 -3.93
N ILE A 50 -3.79 13.04 -4.65
CA ILE A 50 -3.17 13.39 -5.94
C ILE A 50 -1.67 13.61 -5.79
N ASN A 51 -1.25 14.34 -4.75
CA ASN A 51 0.17 14.63 -4.48
C ASN A 51 0.94 13.36 -4.10
N GLU A 52 0.39 12.52 -3.21
CA GLU A 52 1.04 11.26 -2.82
C GLU A 52 1.13 10.29 -4.00
N PHE A 53 0.09 10.21 -4.82
CA PHE A 53 0.12 9.41 -6.06
C PHE A 53 1.18 9.92 -7.04
N GLY A 54 1.24 11.25 -7.26
CA GLY A 54 2.25 11.86 -8.11
C GLY A 54 3.68 11.58 -7.64
N ASN A 55 3.92 11.61 -6.34
CA ASN A 55 5.24 11.34 -5.75
C ASN A 55 5.69 9.89 -5.94
N CYS A 56 4.78 8.95 -6.14
CA CYS A 56 5.13 7.55 -6.41
C CYS A 56 5.83 7.36 -7.75
N PHE A 57 5.53 8.19 -8.75
CA PHE A 57 6.08 8.04 -10.12
C PHE A 57 7.60 8.13 -10.21
N GLY A 58 8.25 8.86 -9.33
CA GLY A 58 9.69 9.00 -9.29
C GLY A 58 10.41 7.96 -8.42
N SER A 59 9.69 7.04 -7.81
CA SER A 59 10.27 6.06 -6.89
C SER A 59 10.89 4.87 -7.60
N GLU A 60 11.89 4.25 -6.97
CA GLU A 60 12.47 2.99 -7.45
C GLU A 60 11.42 1.88 -7.51
N ASP A 61 10.50 1.86 -6.56
CA ASP A 61 9.39 0.90 -6.51
C ASP A 61 8.46 1.04 -7.72
N PHE A 62 8.23 2.26 -8.21
CA PHE A 62 7.45 2.48 -9.43
C PHE A 62 8.14 1.87 -10.64
N VAL A 63 9.44 2.09 -10.77
CA VAL A 63 10.24 1.53 -11.88
C VAL A 63 10.23 0.00 -11.81
N GLU A 64 10.47 -0.56 -10.63
CA GLU A 64 10.46 -2.01 -10.43
C GLU A 64 9.08 -2.61 -10.71
N GLY A 65 8.03 -2.01 -10.17
CA GLY A 65 6.66 -2.50 -10.34
C GLY A 65 6.21 -2.49 -11.80
N THR A 66 6.46 -1.40 -12.52
CA THR A 66 6.10 -1.27 -13.94
C THR A 66 6.94 -2.19 -14.83
N THR A 67 8.23 -2.32 -14.56
CA THR A 67 9.12 -3.24 -15.27
C THR A 67 8.67 -4.69 -15.07
N ALA A 68 8.43 -5.08 -13.84
CA ALA A 68 7.94 -6.42 -13.51
C ALA A 68 6.62 -6.73 -14.19
N PHE A 69 5.71 -5.76 -14.27
CA PHE A 69 4.44 -5.91 -14.98
C PHE A 69 4.64 -6.18 -16.48
N ILE A 70 5.52 -5.42 -17.14
CA ILE A 70 5.83 -5.60 -18.56
C ILE A 70 6.50 -6.96 -18.80
N GLU A 71 7.43 -7.34 -17.93
CA GLU A 71 8.17 -8.62 -18.02
C GLU A 71 7.37 -9.82 -17.53
N LYS A 72 6.15 -9.63 -17.01
CA LYS A 72 5.27 -10.67 -16.47
C LYS A 72 5.94 -11.51 -15.37
N ARG A 73 6.66 -10.85 -14.50
CA ARG A 73 7.28 -11.43 -13.31
C ARG A 73 6.78 -10.75 -12.04
N LYS A 74 7.04 -11.37 -10.91
CA LYS A 74 6.77 -10.73 -9.61
C LYS A 74 7.78 -9.60 -9.37
N PRO A 75 7.33 -8.43 -8.89
CA PRO A 75 8.24 -7.36 -8.52
C PRO A 75 9.04 -7.72 -7.26
N ASN A 76 10.24 -7.20 -7.17
CA ASN A 76 11.13 -7.33 -6.03
C ASN A 76 11.33 -5.94 -5.39
N PHE A 77 10.40 -5.59 -4.56
CA PHE A 77 10.43 -4.31 -3.87
C PHE A 77 11.46 -4.22 -2.74
#